data_f099668c9113f01572eea13530f80a65
#
_entry.id   f099668c9113f01572eea13530f80a65
#
_cell.length_a   1.000
_cell.length_b   1.000
_cell.length_c   1.000
_cell.angle_alpha   90.00
_cell.angle_beta   90.00
_cell.angle_gamma   90.00
#
_symmetry.space_group_name_H-M   'P 1'
#
loop_
_entity.id
_entity.type
_entity.pdbx_description
1 polymer ?
#
loop_
_entity_poly.entity_id
_entity_poly.type
_entity_poly.pdbx_seq_one_letter_code
_entity_poly.pdbx_strand_id
1 'polypeptide(L)'
;MGTAVVTGGAGFVGSHLVDRLMQEGWRVWVLDNCSTGTWANLAHHASDRLVRVTWDVSQPWPRPQLPERADVVFHLASPASPVHYRRLAVETLMVNSVGTKHALDAALDWGARFVLTSTSEAYGDPQVSPQPESYWGHVNPVGPRSCYDESKRFAEALTSEYVRSFKLDARILRLFNCYGPRMQREDGRVVPNFVWQALQGKPLTVYGDGQQTRSFCYVSDEVEAIWRAAIVDGLAGEVINIGNPEERTIRHFAEVVAEVAGIPLTIEWRPLPPDDPTNRCPDIAKARTLLQWEPQVSLTDGLRETLKYFRAQL
;
A
#
# COMPACT_ATOMS: atom_id res chain seq x y z
N MET A 1 -7.06 9.61 23.49
CA MET A 1 -7.25 8.24 22.98
C MET A 1 -8.20 8.35 21.79
N GLY A 2 -7.74 8.06 20.59
CA GLY A 2 -8.53 8.20 19.37
C GLY A 2 -9.26 6.90 18.99
N THR A 3 -10.26 7.04 18.12
CA THR A 3 -10.99 5.93 17.49
C THR A 3 -10.72 5.93 15.99
N ALA A 4 -10.23 4.81 15.45
CA ALA A 4 -9.94 4.64 14.04
C ALA A 4 -10.79 3.54 13.41
N VAL A 5 -11.20 3.75 12.17
CA VAL A 5 -11.73 2.70 11.31
C VAL A 5 -10.72 2.46 10.17
N VAL A 6 -10.28 1.21 10.03
CA VAL A 6 -9.28 0.80 9.05
C VAL A 6 -9.91 -0.22 8.10
N THR A 7 -10.13 0.15 6.85
CA THR A 7 -10.53 -0.83 5.83
C THR A 7 -9.29 -1.49 5.24
N GLY A 8 -9.34 -2.79 4.96
CA GLY A 8 -8.17 -3.54 4.50
C GLY A 8 -7.12 -3.80 5.60
N GLY A 9 -7.52 -3.68 6.88
CA GLY A 9 -6.61 -3.79 8.01
C GLY A 9 -6.12 -5.22 8.31
N ALA A 10 -6.68 -6.25 7.70
CA ALA A 10 -6.15 -7.62 7.76
C ALA A 10 -5.12 -7.90 6.64
N GLY A 11 -4.91 -6.96 5.73
CA GLY A 11 -3.93 -7.01 4.64
C GLY A 11 -2.50 -6.72 5.10
N PHE A 12 -1.57 -6.66 4.14
CA PHE A 12 -0.14 -6.41 4.38
C PHE A 12 0.08 -5.05 5.08
N VAL A 13 -0.08 -3.94 4.40
CA VAL A 13 0.17 -2.60 4.96
C VAL A 13 -0.82 -2.29 6.09
N GLY A 14 -2.10 -2.65 5.89
CA GLY A 14 -3.15 -2.37 6.87
C GLY A 14 -2.90 -3.01 8.24
N SER A 15 -2.37 -4.23 8.30
CA SER A 15 -2.08 -4.89 9.58
C SER A 15 -0.93 -4.24 10.35
N HIS A 16 0.07 -3.71 9.66
CA HIS A 16 1.14 -2.93 10.28
C HIS A 16 0.62 -1.55 10.77
N LEU A 17 -0.31 -0.93 10.03
CA LEU A 17 -0.97 0.28 10.50
C LEU A 17 -1.81 0.02 11.76
N VAL A 18 -2.53 -1.11 11.81
CA VAL A 18 -3.26 -1.51 13.01
C VAL A 18 -2.31 -1.68 14.19
N ASP A 19 -1.15 -2.33 14.00
CA ASP A 19 -0.13 -2.45 15.06
C ASP A 19 0.29 -1.08 15.58
N ARG A 20 0.57 -0.12 14.68
CA ARG A 20 0.95 1.23 15.08
C ARG A 20 -0.16 1.93 15.85
N LEU A 21 -1.41 1.86 15.41
CA LEU A 21 -2.55 2.46 16.09
C LEU A 21 -2.76 1.85 17.50
N MET A 22 -2.60 0.53 17.62
CA MET A 22 -2.70 -0.16 18.91
C MET A 22 -1.58 0.23 19.87
N GLN A 23 -0.35 0.44 19.38
CA GLN A 23 0.80 0.95 20.15
C GLN A 23 0.55 2.37 20.65
N GLU A 24 -0.07 3.23 19.84
CA GLU A 24 -0.47 4.59 20.21
C GLU A 24 -1.70 4.64 21.13
N GLY A 25 -2.23 3.50 21.53
CA GLY A 25 -3.35 3.41 22.46
C GLY A 25 -4.73 3.64 21.86
N TRP A 26 -4.89 3.61 20.53
CA TRP A 26 -6.17 3.84 19.86
C TRP A 26 -7.14 2.66 20.01
N ARG A 27 -8.41 2.95 19.86
CA ARG A 27 -9.44 1.94 19.60
C ARG A 27 -9.58 1.80 18.08
N VAL A 28 -9.54 0.55 17.59
CA VAL A 28 -9.45 0.29 16.15
C VAL A 28 -10.55 -0.67 15.72
N TRP A 29 -11.34 -0.27 14.75
CA TRP A 29 -12.25 -1.14 14.01
C TRP A 29 -11.63 -1.48 12.66
N VAL A 30 -11.48 -2.76 12.37
CA VAL A 30 -10.96 -3.25 11.08
C VAL A 30 -12.09 -3.85 10.27
N LEU A 31 -12.32 -3.32 9.05
CA LEU A 31 -13.23 -3.88 8.06
C LEU A 31 -12.39 -4.56 6.97
N ASP A 32 -12.55 -5.86 6.82
CA ASP A 32 -11.83 -6.64 5.80
C ASP A 32 -12.63 -7.89 5.43
N ASN A 33 -12.76 -8.20 4.14
CA ASN A 33 -13.42 -9.42 3.69
C ASN A 33 -12.44 -10.61 3.54
N CYS A 34 -11.16 -10.38 3.85
CA CYS A 34 -10.06 -11.35 3.75
C CYS A 34 -9.89 -11.97 2.35
N SER A 35 -10.29 -11.27 1.28
CA SER A 35 -10.08 -11.73 -0.10
C SER A 35 -8.60 -11.82 -0.47
N THR A 36 -7.77 -10.95 0.11
CA THR A 36 -6.31 -10.91 -0.05
C THR A 36 -5.57 -10.74 1.28
N GLY A 37 -6.27 -10.48 2.37
CA GLY A 37 -5.76 -10.40 3.73
C GLY A 37 -6.05 -11.66 4.54
N THR A 38 -5.62 -11.64 5.80
CA THR A 38 -5.91 -12.72 6.75
C THR A 38 -5.97 -12.17 8.18
N TRP A 39 -6.93 -12.61 8.99
CA TRP A 39 -7.00 -12.26 10.41
C TRP A 39 -5.80 -12.78 11.23
N ALA A 40 -5.05 -13.76 10.69
CA ALA A 40 -3.80 -14.23 11.29
C ALA A 40 -2.76 -13.10 11.47
N ASN A 41 -2.76 -12.09 10.58
CA ASN A 41 -1.88 -10.92 10.68
C ASN A 41 -2.13 -10.09 11.95
N LEU A 42 -3.30 -10.21 12.56
CA LEU A 42 -3.71 -9.48 13.76
C LEU A 42 -3.93 -10.40 14.98
N ALA A 43 -3.57 -11.69 14.89
CA ALA A 43 -3.85 -12.69 15.95
C ALA A 43 -3.11 -12.38 17.27
N HIS A 44 -2.01 -11.67 17.21
CA HIS A 44 -1.22 -11.27 18.38
C HIS A 44 -1.89 -10.15 19.23
N HIS A 45 -2.93 -9.51 18.73
CA HIS A 45 -3.72 -8.54 19.48
C HIS A 45 -4.91 -9.24 20.19
N ALA A 46 -4.80 -9.41 21.49
CA ALA A 46 -5.85 -9.95 22.36
C ALA A 46 -6.61 -8.83 23.11
N SER A 47 -6.60 -7.60 22.61
CA SER A 47 -7.17 -6.42 23.26
C SER A 47 -8.63 -6.19 22.83
N ASP A 48 -9.48 -5.77 23.76
CA ASP A 48 -10.84 -5.26 23.53
C ASP A 48 -10.89 -3.94 22.75
N ARG A 49 -9.74 -3.30 22.59
CA ARG A 49 -9.58 -2.10 21.75
C ARG A 49 -9.54 -2.40 20.25
N LEU A 50 -9.39 -3.68 19.84
CA LEU A 50 -9.40 -4.10 18.45
C LEU A 50 -10.68 -4.87 18.12
N VAL A 51 -11.53 -4.30 17.29
CA VAL A 51 -12.75 -4.94 16.79
C VAL A 51 -12.54 -5.37 15.33
N ARG A 52 -12.76 -6.65 15.05
CA ARG A 52 -12.62 -7.24 13.70
C ARG A 52 -13.99 -7.43 13.09
N VAL A 53 -14.25 -6.84 11.94
CA VAL A 53 -15.52 -6.92 11.21
C VAL A 53 -15.24 -7.52 9.84
N THR A 54 -15.69 -8.75 9.62
CA THR A 54 -15.58 -9.38 8.29
C THR A 54 -16.64 -8.79 7.38
N TRP A 55 -16.22 -7.90 6.46
CA TRP A 55 -17.14 -7.15 5.62
C TRP A 55 -16.52 -6.75 4.29
N ASP A 56 -17.30 -6.81 3.23
CA ASP A 56 -16.95 -6.24 1.93
C ASP A 56 -17.33 -4.76 1.93
N VAL A 57 -16.33 -3.88 1.85
CA VAL A 57 -16.52 -2.43 1.92
C VAL A 57 -17.26 -1.84 0.71
N SER A 58 -17.37 -2.60 -0.39
CA SER A 58 -18.21 -2.23 -1.54
C SER A 58 -19.71 -2.38 -1.25
N GLN A 59 -20.08 -3.09 -0.17
CA GLN A 59 -21.44 -3.15 0.34
C GLN A 59 -21.72 -2.01 1.31
N PRO A 60 -22.98 -1.61 1.53
CA PRO A 60 -23.34 -0.63 2.56
C PRO A 60 -22.75 -1.02 3.92
N TRP A 61 -22.10 -0.08 4.60
CA TRP A 61 -21.35 -0.40 5.83
C TRP A 61 -22.27 -0.85 6.97
N PRO A 62 -21.88 -1.86 7.78
CA PRO A 62 -22.67 -2.47 8.82
C PRO A 62 -22.70 -1.57 10.08
N ARG A 63 -23.41 -0.46 10.03
CA ARG A 63 -23.44 0.57 11.08
C ARG A 63 -23.58 0.04 12.50
N PRO A 64 -24.39 -0.99 12.80
CA PRO A 64 -24.50 -1.53 14.16
C PRO A 64 -23.22 -2.21 14.69
N GLN A 65 -22.29 -2.58 13.81
CA GLN A 65 -21.02 -3.22 14.18
C GLN A 65 -19.85 -2.22 14.23
N LEU A 66 -20.12 -0.97 13.91
CA LEU A 66 -19.12 0.11 13.84
C LEU A 66 -19.22 1.02 15.06
N PRO A 67 -18.20 1.86 15.34
CA PRO A 67 -18.30 2.82 16.42
C PRO A 67 -19.37 3.87 16.10
N GLU A 68 -19.97 4.46 17.11
CA GLU A 68 -20.91 5.60 16.96
C GLU A 68 -20.23 6.80 16.29
N ARG A 69 -18.93 6.97 16.55
CA ARG A 69 -18.07 8.01 15.95
C ARG A 69 -16.64 7.49 15.83
N ALA A 70 -15.97 7.89 14.76
CA ALA A 70 -14.52 7.73 14.57
C ALA A 70 -13.85 9.11 14.44
N ASP A 71 -12.58 9.18 14.82
CA ASP A 71 -11.74 10.37 14.61
C ASP A 71 -11.03 10.31 13.25
N VAL A 72 -10.69 9.09 12.79
CA VAL A 72 -10.02 8.88 11.50
C VAL A 72 -10.57 7.64 10.81
N VAL A 73 -10.79 7.74 9.50
CA VAL A 73 -11.03 6.61 8.60
C VAL A 73 -9.81 6.44 7.70
N PHE A 74 -9.14 5.29 7.81
CA PHE A 74 -8.07 4.88 6.92
C PHE A 74 -8.63 3.92 5.87
N HIS A 75 -8.57 4.30 4.60
CA HIS A 75 -9.09 3.48 3.50
C HIS A 75 -7.94 2.83 2.72
N LEU A 76 -7.64 1.55 3.09
CA LEU A 76 -6.59 0.74 2.49
C LEU A 76 -7.13 -0.47 1.73
N ALA A 77 -8.43 -0.78 1.84
CA ALA A 77 -9.02 -1.95 1.20
C ALA A 77 -8.90 -1.89 -0.33
N SER A 78 -8.08 -2.75 -0.89
CA SER A 78 -7.95 -2.97 -2.34
C SER A 78 -7.08 -4.19 -2.60
N PRO A 79 -7.40 -5.06 -3.57
CA PRO A 79 -6.40 -5.95 -4.15
C PRO A 79 -5.29 -5.10 -4.81
N ALA A 80 -4.04 -5.23 -4.36
CA ALA A 80 -2.97 -4.30 -4.74
C ALA A 80 -1.79 -4.98 -5.47
N SER A 81 -1.81 -6.30 -5.63
CA SER A 81 -0.79 -7.01 -6.40
C SER A 81 -1.30 -7.43 -7.78
N PRO A 82 -0.41 -7.50 -8.80
CA PRO A 82 -0.80 -7.89 -10.17
C PRO A 82 -1.55 -9.23 -10.25
N VAL A 83 -1.18 -10.19 -9.41
CA VAL A 83 -1.87 -11.50 -9.34
C VAL A 83 -3.29 -11.33 -8.80
N HIS A 84 -3.45 -10.53 -7.74
CA HIS A 84 -4.74 -10.39 -7.08
C HIS A 84 -5.71 -9.50 -7.86
N TYR A 85 -5.30 -8.30 -8.29
CA TYR A 85 -6.22 -7.41 -8.98
C TYR A 85 -6.62 -7.93 -10.38
N ARG A 86 -5.78 -8.77 -11.04
CA ARG A 86 -6.17 -9.42 -12.30
C ARG A 86 -7.19 -10.53 -12.07
N ARG A 87 -7.04 -11.30 -10.98
CA ARG A 87 -7.99 -12.35 -10.59
C ARG A 87 -9.34 -11.77 -10.12
N LEU A 88 -9.30 -10.62 -9.45
CA LEU A 88 -10.44 -9.94 -8.83
C LEU A 88 -10.67 -8.58 -9.52
N ALA A 89 -10.67 -8.55 -10.87
CA ALA A 89 -10.63 -7.29 -11.61
C ALA A 89 -11.87 -6.42 -11.38
N VAL A 90 -13.06 -7.02 -11.42
CA VAL A 90 -14.33 -6.30 -11.18
C VAL A 90 -14.45 -5.88 -9.72
N GLU A 91 -14.09 -6.76 -8.78
CA GLU A 91 -14.07 -6.48 -7.36
C GLU A 91 -13.09 -5.34 -7.02
N THR A 92 -11.96 -5.28 -7.74
CA THR A 92 -10.99 -4.18 -7.59
C THR A 92 -11.59 -2.84 -8.03
N LEU A 93 -12.30 -2.82 -9.15
CA LEU A 93 -13.03 -1.63 -9.58
C LEU A 93 -14.09 -1.21 -8.55
N MET A 94 -14.87 -2.15 -8.03
CA MET A 94 -15.95 -1.88 -7.09
C MET A 94 -15.44 -1.41 -5.72
N VAL A 95 -14.39 -2.02 -5.19
CA VAL A 95 -13.84 -1.61 -3.88
C VAL A 95 -13.22 -0.21 -3.94
N ASN A 96 -12.53 0.13 -5.03
CA ASN A 96 -11.90 1.44 -5.20
C ASN A 96 -12.89 2.54 -5.66
N SER A 97 -14.09 2.20 -6.09
CA SER A 97 -15.16 3.15 -6.45
C SER A 97 -16.25 3.20 -5.37
N VAL A 98 -17.14 2.23 -5.34
CA VAL A 98 -18.27 2.16 -4.38
C VAL A 98 -17.76 2.04 -2.93
N GLY A 99 -16.72 1.22 -2.70
CA GLY A 99 -16.11 1.08 -1.37
C GLY A 99 -15.50 2.39 -0.88
N THR A 100 -14.80 3.13 -1.75
CA THR A 100 -14.29 4.46 -1.44
C THR A 100 -15.42 5.43 -1.11
N LYS A 101 -16.53 5.40 -1.88
CA LYS A 101 -17.70 6.25 -1.58
C LYS A 101 -18.27 5.96 -0.19
N HIS A 102 -18.48 4.69 0.16
CA HIS A 102 -18.99 4.32 1.48
C HIS A 102 -18.06 4.77 2.61
N ALA A 103 -16.74 4.69 2.40
CA ALA A 103 -15.76 5.12 3.38
C ALA A 103 -15.74 6.65 3.55
N LEU A 104 -15.89 7.41 2.46
CA LEU A 104 -16.00 8.86 2.46
C LEU A 104 -17.32 9.33 3.12
N ASP A 105 -18.45 8.69 2.79
CA ASP A 105 -19.74 8.97 3.43
C ASP A 105 -19.66 8.74 4.96
N ALA A 106 -19.03 7.65 5.39
CA ALA A 106 -18.84 7.36 6.79
C ALA A 106 -17.97 8.40 7.50
N ALA A 107 -16.85 8.81 6.85
CA ALA A 107 -15.99 9.86 7.38
C ALA A 107 -16.73 11.20 7.51
N LEU A 108 -17.54 11.54 6.50
CA LEU A 108 -18.34 12.77 6.50
C LEU A 108 -19.37 12.76 7.62
N ASP A 109 -20.12 11.66 7.78
CA ASP A 109 -21.14 11.50 8.82
C ASP A 109 -20.57 11.61 10.24
N TRP A 110 -19.35 11.11 10.45
CA TRP A 110 -18.65 11.18 11.75
C TRP A 110 -17.89 12.49 11.97
N GLY A 111 -17.74 13.32 10.94
CA GLY A 111 -16.82 14.45 10.97
C GLY A 111 -15.36 13.99 11.17
N ALA A 112 -15.05 12.80 10.68
CA ALA A 112 -13.75 12.17 10.82
C ALA A 112 -12.78 12.63 9.73
N ARG A 113 -11.49 12.63 10.05
CA ARG A 113 -10.42 12.74 9.06
C ARG A 113 -10.41 11.50 8.17
N PHE A 114 -10.12 11.69 6.88
CA PHE A 114 -10.06 10.60 5.91
C PHE A 114 -8.65 10.50 5.32
N VAL A 115 -8.07 9.30 5.32
CA VAL A 115 -6.78 9.00 4.71
C VAL A 115 -6.95 7.92 3.65
N LEU A 116 -6.80 8.30 2.38
CA LEU A 116 -6.80 7.37 1.26
C LEU A 116 -5.37 6.88 0.98
N THR A 117 -5.13 5.58 1.01
CA THR A 117 -3.94 5.02 0.39
C THR A 117 -4.19 4.78 -1.09
N SER A 118 -3.64 5.65 -1.91
CA SER A 118 -3.53 5.51 -3.35
C SER A 118 -2.22 4.81 -3.70
N THR A 119 -1.73 4.96 -4.91
CA THR A 119 -0.62 4.19 -5.44
C THR A 119 0.20 5.00 -6.44
N SER A 120 1.47 4.67 -6.59
CA SER A 120 2.29 5.15 -7.70
C SER A 120 1.80 4.70 -9.08
N GLU A 121 0.92 3.67 -9.14
CA GLU A 121 0.30 3.22 -10.39
C GLU A 121 -0.62 4.29 -11.00
N ALA A 122 -1.08 5.29 -10.21
CA ALA A 122 -1.78 6.46 -10.71
C ALA A 122 -0.98 7.26 -11.76
N TYR A 123 0.35 7.08 -11.79
CA TYR A 123 1.24 7.67 -12.78
C TYR A 123 1.39 6.84 -14.06
N GLY A 124 0.94 5.59 -14.08
CA GLY A 124 1.07 4.67 -15.22
C GLY A 124 2.52 4.33 -15.56
N ASP A 125 2.88 4.34 -16.85
CA ASP A 125 4.28 4.31 -17.31
C ASP A 125 4.82 5.74 -17.40
N PRO A 126 5.53 6.24 -16.37
CA PRO A 126 5.81 7.66 -16.23
C PRO A 126 6.87 8.13 -17.22
N GLN A 127 6.60 9.29 -17.83
CA GLN A 127 7.53 10.00 -18.73
C GLN A 127 8.44 10.99 -17.97
N VAL A 128 8.26 11.08 -16.65
CA VAL A 128 9.02 11.97 -15.76
C VAL A 128 9.57 11.14 -14.59
N SER A 129 10.85 11.31 -14.26
CA SER A 129 11.50 10.68 -13.11
C SER A 129 12.44 11.69 -12.43
N PRO A 130 12.43 11.82 -11.08
CA PRO A 130 11.42 11.24 -10.18
C PRO A 130 10.02 11.82 -10.42
N GLN A 131 8.96 11.07 -10.04
CA GLN A 131 7.58 11.50 -10.24
C GLN A 131 7.14 12.49 -9.14
N PRO A 132 6.87 13.78 -9.46
CA PRO A 132 6.25 14.71 -8.52
C PRO A 132 4.72 14.56 -8.51
N GLU A 133 4.06 14.99 -7.45
CA GLU A 133 2.59 14.92 -7.34
C GLU A 133 1.84 15.76 -8.39
N SER A 134 2.49 16.76 -8.96
CA SER A 134 1.94 17.58 -10.05
C SER A 134 1.90 16.87 -11.41
N TYR A 135 2.58 15.73 -11.56
CA TYR A 135 2.54 14.93 -12.77
C TYR A 135 1.23 14.14 -12.86
N TRP A 136 0.47 14.30 -13.94
CA TRP A 136 -0.85 13.68 -14.10
C TRP A 136 -0.81 12.21 -14.51
N GLY A 137 0.36 11.74 -14.94
CA GLY A 137 0.56 10.35 -15.32
C GLY A 137 0.36 10.07 -16.81
N HIS A 138 0.72 8.84 -17.19
CA HIS A 138 0.56 8.27 -18.52
C HIS A 138 0.02 6.85 -18.38
N VAL A 139 -1.30 6.74 -18.19
CA VAL A 139 -2.01 5.47 -17.88
C VAL A 139 -2.69 4.95 -19.12
N ASN A 140 -2.62 3.64 -19.36
CA ASN A 140 -3.44 2.96 -20.35
C ASN A 140 -4.85 2.66 -19.78
N PRO A 141 -5.89 3.43 -20.15
CA PRO A 141 -7.19 3.35 -19.48
C PRO A 141 -7.97 2.07 -19.77
N VAL A 142 -7.57 1.28 -20.77
CA VAL A 142 -8.21 0.03 -21.20
C VAL A 142 -7.26 -1.16 -21.20
N GLY A 143 -6.04 -0.97 -20.71
CA GLY A 143 -5.02 -2.00 -20.62
C GLY A 143 -5.31 -3.04 -19.54
N PRO A 144 -4.49 -4.13 -19.47
CA PRO A 144 -4.70 -5.23 -18.53
C PRO A 144 -4.52 -4.84 -17.06
N ARG A 145 -4.01 -3.63 -16.76
CA ARG A 145 -3.83 -3.09 -15.41
C ARG A 145 -4.89 -2.04 -15.06
N SER A 146 -5.71 -1.61 -16.02
CA SER A 146 -6.67 -0.51 -15.86
C SER A 146 -7.65 -0.71 -14.71
N CYS A 147 -8.02 -1.96 -14.40
CA CYS A 147 -8.90 -2.26 -13.27
C CYS A 147 -8.35 -1.74 -11.93
N TYR A 148 -7.02 -1.72 -11.76
CA TYR A 148 -6.37 -1.17 -10.59
C TYR A 148 -6.02 0.31 -10.78
N ASP A 149 -5.31 0.64 -11.86
CA ASP A 149 -4.77 1.97 -12.09
C ASP A 149 -5.89 3.02 -12.17
N GLU A 150 -6.91 2.80 -13.00
CA GLU A 150 -8.03 3.75 -13.17
C GLU A 150 -8.96 3.76 -11.96
N SER A 151 -9.17 2.63 -11.29
CA SER A 151 -10.00 2.62 -10.08
C SER A 151 -9.36 3.40 -8.93
N LYS A 152 -8.04 3.36 -8.79
CA LYS A 152 -7.31 4.19 -7.82
C LYS A 152 -7.35 5.68 -8.20
N ARG A 153 -7.21 6.01 -9.49
CA ARG A 153 -7.39 7.39 -9.99
C ARG A 153 -8.81 7.89 -9.75
N PHE A 154 -9.82 7.04 -9.93
CA PHE A 154 -11.20 7.36 -9.56
C PHE A 154 -11.36 7.64 -8.07
N ALA A 155 -10.76 6.82 -7.20
CA ALA A 155 -10.78 7.02 -5.75
C ALA A 155 -10.16 8.37 -5.34
N GLU A 156 -9.05 8.77 -5.98
CA GLU A 156 -8.43 10.10 -5.79
C GLU A 156 -9.38 11.22 -6.22
N ALA A 157 -9.97 11.11 -7.42
CA ALA A 157 -10.89 12.11 -7.95
C ALA A 157 -12.12 12.26 -7.04
N LEU A 158 -12.71 11.13 -6.60
CA LEU A 158 -13.86 11.14 -5.69
C LEU A 158 -13.49 11.77 -4.33
N THR A 159 -12.36 11.41 -3.75
CA THR A 159 -11.88 12.00 -2.49
C THR A 159 -11.70 13.52 -2.63
N SER A 160 -11.13 13.96 -3.74
CA SER A 160 -10.94 15.39 -4.02
C SER A 160 -12.27 16.13 -4.15
N GLU A 161 -13.31 15.50 -4.72
CA GLU A 161 -14.67 16.11 -4.76
C GLU A 161 -15.29 16.22 -3.36
N TYR A 162 -15.10 15.24 -2.48
CA TYR A 162 -15.57 15.35 -1.10
C TYR A 162 -14.90 16.52 -0.35
N VAL A 163 -13.61 16.75 -0.58
CA VAL A 163 -12.91 17.93 -0.04
C VAL A 163 -13.52 19.23 -0.59
N ARG A 164 -13.69 19.32 -1.91
CA ARG A 164 -14.23 20.55 -2.55
C ARG A 164 -15.67 20.85 -2.15
N SER A 165 -16.53 19.84 -2.23
CA SER A 165 -17.98 20.00 -2.10
C SER A 165 -18.46 19.99 -0.64
N PHE A 166 -17.85 19.14 0.20
CA PHE A 166 -18.30 18.92 1.58
C PHE A 166 -17.30 19.37 2.64
N LYS A 167 -16.15 19.92 2.23
CA LYS A 167 -15.07 20.36 3.14
C LYS A 167 -14.54 19.24 4.05
N LEU A 168 -14.60 17.99 3.56
CA LEU A 168 -14.06 16.84 4.31
C LEU A 168 -12.54 17.02 4.50
N ASP A 169 -12.05 16.80 5.71
CA ASP A 169 -10.62 16.76 6.01
C ASP A 169 -10.01 15.44 5.50
N ALA A 170 -9.79 15.37 4.19
CA ALA A 170 -9.27 14.19 3.52
C ALA A 170 -7.91 14.47 2.86
N ARG A 171 -7.05 13.43 2.84
CA ARG A 171 -5.74 13.44 2.17
C ARG A 171 -5.49 12.13 1.45
N ILE A 172 -4.68 12.20 0.42
CA ILE A 172 -4.38 11.11 -0.50
C ILE A 172 -2.88 10.80 -0.42
N LEU A 173 -2.53 9.56 -0.14
CA LEU A 173 -1.14 9.09 -0.09
C LEU A 173 -0.89 8.16 -1.26
N ARG A 174 -0.03 8.54 -2.20
CA ARG A 174 0.43 7.68 -3.30
C ARG A 174 1.60 6.85 -2.82
N LEU A 175 1.32 5.59 -2.43
CA LEU A 175 2.34 4.66 -1.96
C LEU A 175 3.14 4.12 -3.14
N PHE A 176 4.45 4.14 -3.03
CA PHE A 176 5.37 3.48 -3.94
C PHE A 176 5.72 2.08 -3.40
N ASN A 177 6.48 1.28 -4.17
CA ASN A 177 6.70 -0.14 -3.88
C ASN A 177 7.05 -0.46 -2.42
N CYS A 178 6.05 -0.78 -1.64
CA CYS A 178 6.16 -1.22 -0.26
C CYS A 178 6.58 -2.68 -0.15
N TYR A 179 7.46 -3.01 0.80
CA TYR A 179 7.84 -4.38 1.08
C TYR A 179 8.06 -4.62 2.58
N GLY A 180 7.99 -5.89 3.00
CA GLY A 180 8.23 -6.27 4.39
C GLY A 180 7.54 -7.58 4.80
N PRO A 181 7.55 -7.90 6.10
CA PRO A 181 6.79 -9.00 6.68
C PRO A 181 5.30 -8.92 6.36
N ARG A 182 4.61 -10.05 6.34
CA ARG A 182 3.18 -10.20 6.02
C ARG A 182 2.82 -9.95 4.55
N MET A 183 3.79 -9.70 3.66
CA MET A 183 3.54 -9.85 2.23
C MET A 183 3.20 -11.32 1.94
N GLN A 184 2.27 -11.53 1.00
CA GLN A 184 1.95 -12.89 0.57
C GLN A 184 3.07 -13.43 -0.32
N ARG A 185 3.39 -14.72 -0.12
CA ARG A 185 4.42 -15.43 -0.88
C ARG A 185 4.13 -15.42 -2.39
N GLU A 186 2.85 -15.56 -2.75
CA GLU A 186 2.37 -15.64 -4.14
C GLU A 186 1.86 -14.29 -4.65
N ASP A 187 2.34 -13.20 -4.07
CA ASP A 187 1.96 -11.83 -4.42
C ASP A 187 2.34 -11.46 -5.86
N GLY A 188 3.39 -12.09 -6.42
CA GLY A 188 3.83 -11.87 -7.80
C GLY A 188 4.73 -10.64 -7.98
N ARG A 189 4.90 -9.79 -6.98
CA ARG A 189 5.86 -8.68 -7.01
C ARG A 189 7.29 -9.19 -6.78
N VAL A 190 8.28 -8.39 -7.19
CA VAL A 190 9.69 -8.81 -7.21
C VAL A 190 10.23 -9.18 -5.82
N VAL A 191 9.89 -8.43 -4.76
CA VAL A 191 10.45 -8.67 -3.42
C VAL A 191 10.05 -10.04 -2.87
N PRO A 192 8.75 -10.40 -2.73
CA PRO A 192 8.38 -11.72 -2.23
C PRO A 192 8.86 -12.85 -3.15
N ASN A 193 8.88 -12.64 -4.48
CA ASN A 193 9.41 -13.64 -5.41
C ASN A 193 10.88 -13.92 -5.17
N PHE A 194 11.74 -12.91 -5.12
CA PHE A 194 13.18 -13.09 -4.91
C PHE A 194 13.49 -13.66 -3.53
N VAL A 195 12.84 -13.13 -2.48
CA VAL A 195 13.01 -13.63 -1.11
C VAL A 195 12.63 -15.11 -1.02
N TRP A 196 11.51 -15.51 -1.62
CA TRP A 196 11.07 -16.90 -1.59
C TRP A 196 11.98 -17.83 -2.41
N GLN A 197 12.39 -17.39 -3.62
CA GLN A 197 13.33 -18.12 -4.45
C GLN A 197 14.69 -18.30 -3.76
N ALA A 198 15.21 -17.22 -3.15
CA ALA A 198 16.46 -17.28 -2.39
C ALA A 198 16.39 -18.30 -1.23
N LEU A 199 15.30 -18.30 -0.47
CA LEU A 199 15.11 -19.24 0.64
C LEU A 199 14.99 -20.70 0.18
N GLN A 200 14.57 -20.94 -1.07
CA GLN A 200 14.49 -22.26 -1.67
C GLN A 200 15.77 -22.68 -2.42
N GLY A 201 16.80 -21.83 -2.46
CA GLY A 201 18.01 -22.07 -3.24
C GLY A 201 17.76 -22.11 -4.76
N LYS A 202 16.69 -21.45 -5.24
CA LYS A 202 16.34 -21.36 -6.66
C LYS A 202 16.96 -20.13 -7.30
N PRO A 203 17.16 -20.13 -8.64
CA PRO A 203 17.55 -18.94 -9.37
C PRO A 203 16.51 -17.79 -9.18
N LEU A 204 16.98 -16.56 -9.08
CA LEU A 204 16.13 -15.37 -9.02
C LEU A 204 15.61 -15.04 -10.43
N THR A 205 14.28 -14.93 -10.59
CA THR A 205 13.65 -14.70 -11.89
C THR A 205 13.67 -13.21 -12.24
N VAL A 206 14.53 -12.81 -13.18
CA VAL A 206 14.61 -11.43 -13.70
C VAL A 206 13.92 -11.35 -15.06
N TYR A 207 13.01 -10.38 -15.20
CA TYR A 207 12.32 -10.12 -16.46
C TYR A 207 13.07 -9.06 -17.29
N GLY A 208 13.08 -9.22 -18.62
CA GLY A 208 13.84 -8.36 -19.52
C GLY A 208 15.34 -8.49 -19.29
N ASP A 209 16.07 -7.38 -19.38
CA ASP A 209 17.52 -7.28 -19.15
C ASP A 209 17.88 -6.89 -17.69
N GLY A 210 16.87 -6.68 -16.86
CA GLY A 210 17.03 -6.28 -15.45
C GLY A 210 17.46 -4.82 -15.26
N GLN A 211 17.45 -3.99 -16.31
CA GLN A 211 17.80 -2.57 -16.21
C GLN A 211 16.63 -1.68 -15.78
N GLN A 212 15.39 -2.19 -15.84
CA GLN A 212 14.24 -1.48 -15.29
C GLN A 212 14.47 -1.18 -13.80
N THR A 213 14.07 0.03 -13.40
CA THR A 213 14.38 0.51 -12.05
C THR A 213 13.14 0.55 -11.15
N ARG A 214 13.35 0.32 -9.89
CA ARG A 214 12.35 0.47 -8.82
C ARG A 214 13.01 1.09 -7.59
N SER A 215 12.20 1.77 -6.81
CA SER A 215 12.54 2.19 -5.46
C SER A 215 11.69 1.40 -4.47
N PHE A 216 12.30 0.94 -3.38
CA PHE A 216 11.67 0.06 -2.41
C PHE A 216 11.61 0.72 -1.05
N CYS A 217 10.42 0.87 -0.49
CA CYS A 217 10.19 1.43 0.83
C CYS A 217 9.78 0.33 1.82
N TYR A 218 10.46 0.26 2.95
CA TYR A 218 10.12 -0.71 3.97
C TYR A 218 8.81 -0.34 4.66
N VAL A 219 8.00 -1.35 5.01
CA VAL A 219 6.63 -1.15 5.48
C VAL A 219 6.51 -0.28 6.72
N SER A 220 7.47 -0.33 7.65
CA SER A 220 7.42 0.54 8.85
C SER A 220 7.53 2.02 8.50
N ASP A 221 8.33 2.36 7.49
CA ASP A 221 8.47 3.74 7.04
C ASP A 221 7.17 4.25 6.38
N GLU A 222 6.53 3.43 5.55
CA GLU A 222 5.25 3.80 4.95
C GLU A 222 4.13 3.94 5.99
N VAL A 223 4.09 3.04 6.98
CA VAL A 223 3.12 3.12 8.09
C VAL A 223 3.34 4.38 8.91
N GLU A 224 4.59 4.76 9.17
CA GLU A 224 4.90 6.02 9.85
C GLU A 224 4.37 7.22 9.06
N ALA A 225 4.53 7.24 7.73
CA ALA A 225 3.97 8.29 6.88
C ALA A 225 2.44 8.33 6.92
N ILE A 226 1.77 7.16 6.84
CA ILE A 226 0.31 7.06 6.94
C ILE A 226 -0.18 7.57 8.29
N TRP A 227 0.52 7.21 9.37
CA TRP A 227 0.23 7.69 10.71
C TRP A 227 0.39 9.21 10.83
N ARG A 228 1.51 9.77 10.36
CA ARG A 228 1.74 11.22 10.37
C ARG A 228 0.69 11.97 9.56
N ALA A 229 0.34 11.47 8.39
CA ALA A 229 -0.72 12.07 7.59
C ALA A 229 -2.07 12.09 8.32
N ALA A 230 -2.31 11.15 9.24
CA ALA A 230 -3.54 11.13 10.03
C ALA A 230 -3.54 12.13 11.20
N ILE A 231 -2.38 12.47 11.78
CA ILE A 231 -2.30 13.32 12.97
C ILE A 231 -1.92 14.77 12.68
N VAL A 232 -1.27 15.04 11.54
CA VAL A 232 -0.88 16.40 11.15
C VAL A 232 -2.10 17.17 10.63
N ASP A 233 -2.28 18.38 11.12
CA ASP A 233 -3.36 19.28 10.70
C ASP A 233 -3.01 20.03 9.41
N GLY A 234 -4.06 20.60 8.74
CA GLY A 234 -3.87 21.44 7.58
C GLY A 234 -3.57 20.72 6.26
N LEU A 235 -3.80 19.39 6.19
CA LEU A 235 -3.52 18.59 5.01
C LEU A 235 -4.76 18.28 4.16
N ALA A 236 -5.88 18.95 4.39
CA ALA A 236 -7.10 18.73 3.61
C ALA A 236 -6.89 19.02 2.13
N GLY A 237 -7.15 18.01 1.29
CA GLY A 237 -6.98 18.08 -0.17
C GLY A 237 -5.56 17.79 -0.67
N GLU A 238 -4.61 17.52 0.24
CA GLU A 238 -3.25 17.21 -0.15
C GLU A 238 -3.11 15.81 -0.76
N VAL A 239 -2.36 15.74 -1.87
CA VAL A 239 -1.84 14.49 -2.45
C VAL A 239 -0.36 14.45 -2.14
N ILE A 240 0.12 13.33 -1.56
CA ILE A 240 1.50 13.21 -1.06
C ILE A 240 2.07 11.87 -1.50
N ASN A 241 3.24 11.88 -2.15
CA ASN A 241 4.00 10.69 -2.47
C ASN A 241 4.69 10.12 -1.23
N ILE A 242 4.54 8.82 -1.01
CA ILE A 242 5.19 8.09 0.07
C ILE A 242 6.01 6.95 -0.52
N GLY A 243 7.30 6.96 -0.29
CA GLY A 243 8.22 5.94 -0.81
C GLY A 243 9.68 6.29 -0.56
N ASN A 244 10.58 5.41 -0.94
CA ASN A 244 12.02 5.65 -0.87
C ASN A 244 12.50 6.24 -2.21
N PRO A 245 13.20 7.38 -2.24
CA PRO A 245 13.73 7.97 -3.48
C PRO A 245 14.97 7.26 -4.03
N GLU A 246 15.52 6.27 -3.32
CA GLU A 246 16.64 5.48 -3.84
C GLU A 246 16.19 4.53 -4.95
N GLU A 247 16.52 4.86 -6.18
CA GLU A 247 16.23 4.06 -7.36
C GLU A 247 17.31 2.98 -7.59
N ARG A 248 16.88 1.73 -7.87
CA ARG A 248 17.79 0.61 -8.10
C ARG A 248 17.30 -0.22 -9.29
N THR A 249 18.25 -0.73 -10.11
CA THR A 249 17.91 -1.71 -11.14
C THR A 249 17.45 -3.03 -10.50
N ILE A 250 16.57 -3.76 -11.18
CA ILE A 250 16.12 -5.09 -10.71
C ILE A 250 17.30 -6.06 -10.61
N ARG A 251 18.30 -5.94 -11.50
CA ARG A 251 19.54 -6.72 -11.43
C ARG A 251 20.30 -6.45 -10.13
N HIS A 252 20.53 -5.16 -9.81
CA HIS A 252 21.21 -4.79 -8.55
C HIS A 252 20.39 -5.24 -7.33
N PHE A 253 19.07 -5.15 -7.39
CA PHE A 253 18.20 -5.64 -6.33
C PHE A 253 18.36 -7.16 -6.12
N ALA A 254 18.51 -7.96 -7.19
CA ALA A 254 18.79 -9.39 -7.09
C ALA A 254 20.15 -9.68 -6.43
N GLU A 255 21.18 -8.88 -6.72
CA GLU A 255 22.50 -8.96 -6.08
C GLU A 255 22.37 -8.73 -4.56
N VAL A 256 21.67 -7.69 -4.13
CA VAL A 256 21.44 -7.39 -2.71
C VAL A 256 20.65 -8.50 -2.02
N VAL A 257 19.60 -9.04 -2.66
CA VAL A 257 18.82 -10.16 -2.07
C VAL A 257 19.70 -11.39 -1.88
N ALA A 258 20.53 -11.76 -2.87
CA ALA A 258 21.43 -12.90 -2.78
C ALA A 258 22.48 -12.71 -1.66
N GLU A 259 23.06 -11.51 -1.55
CA GLU A 259 24.00 -11.16 -0.49
C GLU A 259 23.35 -11.30 0.90
N VAL A 260 22.20 -10.69 1.12
CA VAL A 260 21.50 -10.71 2.42
C VAL A 260 21.01 -12.12 2.78
N ALA A 261 20.63 -12.94 1.77
CA ALA A 261 20.24 -14.32 1.96
C ALA A 261 21.44 -15.26 2.21
N GLY A 262 22.67 -14.81 1.90
CA GLY A 262 23.90 -15.61 2.03
C GLY A 262 23.99 -16.72 0.99
N ILE A 263 23.50 -16.50 -0.24
CA ILE A 263 23.50 -17.48 -1.33
C ILE A 263 24.29 -16.96 -2.54
N PRO A 264 24.83 -17.85 -3.38
CA PRO A 264 25.36 -17.45 -4.69
C PRO A 264 24.24 -16.89 -5.56
N LEU A 265 24.50 -15.75 -6.26
CA LEU A 265 23.55 -15.20 -7.21
C LEU A 265 23.47 -16.09 -8.45
N THR A 266 22.29 -16.62 -8.71
CA THR A 266 21.93 -17.24 -9.99
C THR A 266 20.66 -16.59 -10.51
N ILE A 267 20.64 -16.25 -11.82
CA ILE A 267 19.50 -15.54 -12.44
C ILE A 267 18.89 -16.41 -13.53
N GLU A 268 17.56 -16.52 -13.49
CA GLU A 268 16.74 -17.03 -14.59
C GLU A 268 16.12 -15.84 -15.34
N TRP A 269 16.53 -15.64 -16.60
CA TRP A 269 16.01 -14.57 -17.43
C TRP A 269 14.69 -14.93 -18.09
N ARG A 270 13.69 -14.05 -18.05
CA ARG A 270 12.37 -14.23 -18.67
C ARG A 270 11.96 -13.00 -19.50
N PRO A 271 11.11 -13.16 -20.53
CA PRO A 271 10.58 -12.04 -21.29
C PRO A 271 9.86 -11.03 -20.40
N LEU A 272 10.00 -9.73 -20.68
CA LEU A 272 9.31 -8.66 -19.96
C LEU A 272 7.79 -8.78 -20.17
N PRO A 273 6.97 -8.71 -19.10
CA PRO A 273 5.53 -8.66 -19.23
C PRO A 273 5.07 -7.39 -19.96
N PRO A 274 3.94 -7.44 -20.71
CA PRO A 274 3.37 -6.25 -21.31
C PRO A 274 2.92 -5.25 -20.24
N ASP A 275 3.06 -3.94 -20.54
CA ASP A 275 2.66 -2.80 -19.70
C ASP A 275 3.38 -2.75 -18.33
N ASP A 276 4.57 -3.39 -18.20
CA ASP A 276 5.38 -3.21 -16.99
C ASP A 276 6.12 -1.86 -17.05
N PRO A 277 5.95 -0.94 -16.07
CA PRO A 277 6.59 0.37 -16.09
C PRO A 277 8.11 0.27 -16.17
N THR A 278 8.74 1.16 -16.94
CA THR A 278 10.21 1.18 -17.10
C THR A 278 10.93 1.70 -15.87
N ASN A 279 10.37 2.70 -15.19
CA ASN A 279 10.95 3.28 -13.98
C ASN A 279 9.86 3.65 -12.95
N ARG A 280 10.24 3.73 -11.68
CA ARG A 280 9.33 4.12 -10.59
C ARG A 280 10.13 4.68 -9.43
N CYS A 281 10.17 6.04 -9.31
CA CYS A 281 10.94 6.75 -8.31
C CYS A 281 10.13 7.95 -7.78
N PRO A 282 9.77 8.03 -6.47
CA PRO A 282 9.01 9.16 -5.93
C PRO A 282 9.87 10.41 -5.76
N ASP A 283 9.33 11.57 -6.12
CA ASP A 283 9.72 12.82 -5.46
C ASP A 283 8.99 12.90 -4.12
N ILE A 284 9.75 12.96 -3.02
CA ILE A 284 9.22 13.00 -1.65
C ILE A 284 9.40 14.37 -0.97
N ALA A 285 9.71 15.42 -1.72
CA ALA A 285 9.92 16.77 -1.17
C ALA A 285 8.70 17.25 -0.36
N LYS A 286 7.50 16.93 -0.84
CA LYS A 286 6.24 17.26 -0.18
C LYS A 286 6.05 16.48 1.13
N ALA A 287 6.36 15.19 1.17
CA ALA A 287 6.34 14.39 2.39
C ALA A 287 7.32 14.91 3.45
N ARG A 288 8.53 15.28 3.03
CA ARG A 288 9.53 15.91 3.93
C ARG A 288 9.01 17.21 4.52
N THR A 289 8.39 18.07 3.71
CA THR A 289 7.92 19.38 4.16
C THR A 289 6.68 19.28 5.04
N LEU A 290 5.65 18.55 4.59
CA LEU A 290 4.34 18.53 5.24
C LEU A 290 4.25 17.52 6.39
N LEU A 291 4.90 16.36 6.24
CA LEU A 291 4.86 15.29 7.24
C LEU A 291 6.13 15.25 8.10
N GLN A 292 7.18 16.02 7.76
CA GLN A 292 8.51 15.89 8.34
C GLN A 292 8.99 14.43 8.31
N TRP A 293 8.70 13.75 7.18
CA TRP A 293 8.93 12.33 7.01
C TRP A 293 9.89 12.05 5.84
N GLU A 294 10.77 11.10 6.05
CA GLU A 294 11.55 10.42 5.02
C GLU A 294 11.82 8.98 5.46
N PRO A 295 12.07 8.03 4.53
CA PRO A 295 12.35 6.65 4.88
C PRO A 295 13.67 6.53 5.66
N GLN A 296 13.68 5.67 6.69
CA GLN A 296 14.82 5.49 7.60
C GLN A 296 15.43 4.10 7.49
N VAL A 297 14.66 3.09 7.05
CA VAL A 297 15.11 1.71 7.02
C VAL A 297 15.88 1.44 5.74
N SER A 298 17.14 1.00 5.87
CA SER A 298 17.96 0.61 4.73
C SER A 298 17.36 -0.61 4.02
N LEU A 299 17.62 -0.74 2.70
CA LEU A 299 17.17 -1.90 1.92
C LEU A 299 17.66 -3.21 2.54
N THR A 300 18.93 -3.24 2.97
CA THR A 300 19.56 -4.43 3.58
C THR A 300 18.87 -4.84 4.89
N ASP A 301 18.56 -3.88 5.76
CA ASP A 301 17.91 -4.18 7.04
C ASP A 301 16.46 -4.61 6.85
N GLY A 302 15.72 -3.93 5.97
CA GLY A 302 14.36 -4.33 5.63
C GLY A 302 14.29 -5.73 4.98
N LEU A 303 15.26 -6.08 4.14
CA LEU A 303 15.37 -7.42 3.55
C LEU A 303 15.70 -8.49 4.59
N ARG A 304 16.58 -8.21 5.58
CA ARG A 304 16.85 -9.16 6.67
C ARG A 304 15.58 -9.52 7.44
N GLU A 305 14.79 -8.54 7.82
CA GLU A 305 13.53 -8.78 8.54
C GLU A 305 12.49 -9.48 7.65
N THR A 306 12.45 -9.13 6.37
CA THR A 306 11.58 -9.81 5.40
C THR A 306 11.97 -11.27 5.21
N LEU A 307 13.26 -11.57 5.01
CA LEU A 307 13.79 -12.94 4.91
C LEU A 307 13.51 -13.76 6.18
N LYS A 308 13.73 -13.16 7.36
CA LYS A 308 13.44 -13.79 8.65
C LYS A 308 11.96 -14.19 8.77
N TYR A 309 11.05 -13.30 8.39
CA TYR A 309 9.61 -13.56 8.37
C TYR A 309 9.25 -14.73 7.44
N PHE A 310 9.75 -14.72 6.20
CA PHE A 310 9.46 -15.78 5.23
C PHE A 310 10.12 -17.12 5.60
N ARG A 311 11.30 -17.08 6.21
CA ARG A 311 11.98 -18.30 6.72
C ARG A 311 11.17 -19.01 7.81
N ALA A 312 10.46 -18.27 8.64
CA ALA A 312 9.59 -18.85 9.67
C ALA A 312 8.31 -19.51 9.10
N GLN A 313 8.08 -19.41 7.79
CA GLN A 313 6.96 -20.04 7.08
C GLN A 313 7.38 -21.27 6.22
N LEU A 314 8.67 -21.62 6.23
CA LEU A 314 9.19 -22.84 5.63
C LEU A 314 8.87 -24.05 6.49
#